data_c3fc41a11eea8f6ce2333551d14520bd
#
_entry.id   c3fc41a11eea8f6ce2333551d14520bd
#
_cell.length_a   1.000
_cell.length_b   1.000
_cell.length_c   1.000
_cell.angle_alpha   90.00
_cell.angle_beta   90.00
_cell.angle_gamma   90.00
#
_symmetry.space_group_name_H-M   'P 1'
#
loop_
_entity.id
_entity.type
_entity.pdbx_description
1 polymer ?
#
loop_
_entity_poly.entity_id
_entity_poly.type
_entity_poly.pdbx_seq_one_letter_code
_entity_poly.pdbx_strand_id
1 'polypeptide(L)'
;MTRLVVAVDRSANGGDVASFVASDNVAGGKQAADALAKAIGEEGEVLVLQGITGSSASRDRGKGFAEGIAAYPNIKVVAQQTAGFDRTQGLNVATNLLQARPNVKAIFAENDEMALGALEALGARAGSDVMVVGFDGTADGLKAVESGRMVATIAQQPGELGAKAVEQAAKLAKGEPVEAEVPVEVVTVTKDNVANFK
;
A
#
# COMPACT_ATOMS: atom_id res chain seq x y z
N MET A 1 -0.29 -1.50 -38.33
CA MET A 1 0.81 -1.32 -37.33
C MET A 1 0.27 -1.75 -36.01
N THR A 2 0.79 -2.81 -35.41
CA THR A 2 0.48 -3.21 -34.04
C THR A 2 1.11 -2.17 -33.12
N ARG A 3 0.33 -1.53 -32.26
CA ARG A 3 0.87 -0.61 -31.26
C ARG A 3 1.44 -1.44 -30.13
N LEU A 4 2.72 -1.27 -29.84
CA LEU A 4 3.38 -1.90 -28.69
C LEU A 4 3.16 -0.99 -27.48
N VAL A 5 2.60 -1.55 -26.40
CA VAL A 5 2.24 -0.81 -25.18
C VAL A 5 3.02 -1.38 -24.00
N VAL A 6 3.66 -0.50 -23.24
CA VAL A 6 4.17 -0.79 -21.88
C VAL A 6 3.25 -0.10 -20.90
N ALA A 7 2.61 -0.87 -20.04
CA ALA A 7 1.82 -0.33 -18.93
C ALA A 7 2.74 -0.14 -17.70
N VAL A 8 2.52 0.94 -16.96
CA VAL A 8 3.33 1.27 -15.76
C VAL A 8 2.40 1.55 -14.59
N ASP A 9 2.79 1.06 -13.41
CA ASP A 9 2.11 1.26 -12.13
C ASP A 9 0.76 0.54 -12.01
N ARG A 10 -0.13 0.69 -12.99
CA ARG A 10 -1.44 0.04 -13.02
C ARG A 10 -1.66 -0.74 -14.31
N SER A 11 -2.23 -1.93 -14.18
CA SER A 11 -2.58 -2.73 -15.36
C SER A 11 -3.76 -2.11 -16.12
N ALA A 12 -3.79 -2.35 -17.43
CA ALA A 12 -4.93 -2.03 -18.26
C ALA A 12 -6.00 -3.13 -18.14
N ASN A 13 -7.28 -2.74 -18.19
CA ASN A 13 -8.42 -3.68 -18.17
C ASN A 13 -8.79 -4.17 -19.58
N GLY A 14 -7.80 -4.39 -20.43
CA GLY A 14 -7.97 -4.87 -21.81
C GLY A 14 -6.93 -4.27 -22.75
N GLY A 15 -6.94 -4.77 -24.00
CA GLY A 15 -5.93 -4.42 -25.00
C GLY A 15 -4.66 -5.28 -24.87
N ASP A 16 -3.81 -5.22 -25.88
CA ASP A 16 -2.54 -5.96 -25.92
C ASP A 16 -1.45 -5.12 -25.25
N VAL A 17 -1.09 -5.47 -24.01
CA VAL A 17 0.04 -4.89 -23.28
C VAL A 17 1.22 -5.84 -23.42
N ALA A 18 2.31 -5.35 -24.01
CA ALA A 18 3.51 -6.14 -24.24
C ALA A 18 4.35 -6.35 -22.97
N SER A 19 4.34 -5.36 -22.06
CA SER A 19 5.02 -5.43 -20.77
C SER A 19 4.28 -4.59 -19.73
N PHE A 20 4.18 -5.09 -18.51
CA PHE A 20 3.61 -4.39 -17.37
C PHE A 20 4.67 -4.25 -16.27
N VAL A 21 5.03 -3.02 -15.96
CA VAL A 21 6.01 -2.67 -14.92
C VAL A 21 5.27 -2.08 -13.72
N ALA A 22 5.32 -2.73 -12.57
CA ALA A 22 4.63 -2.25 -11.38
C ALA A 22 5.41 -2.60 -10.11
N SER A 23 5.12 -1.91 -9.00
CA SER A 23 5.56 -2.36 -7.68
C SER A 23 5.02 -3.75 -7.40
N ASP A 24 5.80 -4.58 -6.69
CA ASP A 24 5.31 -5.87 -6.17
C ASP A 24 4.28 -5.62 -5.06
N ASN A 25 3.06 -5.28 -5.49
CA ASN A 25 1.96 -4.92 -4.59
C ASN A 25 1.53 -6.09 -3.70
N VAL A 26 1.68 -7.35 -4.17
CA VAL A 26 1.35 -8.52 -3.35
C VAL A 26 2.38 -8.69 -2.23
N ALA A 27 3.67 -8.63 -2.56
CA ALA A 27 4.72 -8.66 -1.54
C ALA A 27 4.59 -7.49 -0.56
N GLY A 28 4.28 -6.29 -1.06
CA GLY A 28 4.06 -5.11 -0.23
C GLY A 28 2.87 -5.26 0.73
N GLY A 29 1.77 -5.84 0.27
CA GLY A 29 0.63 -6.15 1.13
C GLY A 29 1.00 -7.12 2.26
N LYS A 30 1.82 -8.15 1.98
CA LYS A 30 2.36 -9.07 3.00
C LYS A 30 3.27 -8.36 3.99
N GLN A 31 4.17 -7.48 3.50
CA GLN A 31 5.03 -6.66 4.36
C GLN A 31 4.21 -5.75 5.29
N ALA A 32 3.12 -5.15 4.77
CA ALA A 32 2.22 -4.34 5.57
C ALA A 32 1.53 -5.15 6.67
N ALA A 33 1.07 -6.38 6.36
CA ALA A 33 0.46 -7.28 7.34
C ALA A 33 1.45 -7.66 8.46
N ASP A 34 2.69 -8.00 8.10
CA ASP A 34 3.75 -8.35 9.05
C ASP A 34 4.11 -7.16 9.97
N ALA A 35 4.31 -5.97 9.38
CA ALA A 35 4.60 -4.75 10.14
C ALA A 35 3.46 -4.40 11.12
N LEU A 36 2.21 -4.50 10.66
CA LEU A 36 1.03 -4.23 11.47
C LEU A 36 0.88 -5.25 12.60
N ALA A 37 1.00 -6.55 12.30
CA ALA A 37 0.86 -7.62 13.28
C ALA A 37 1.88 -7.46 14.41
N LYS A 38 3.14 -7.24 14.08
CA LYS A 38 4.21 -6.99 15.07
C LYS A 38 3.91 -5.77 15.94
N ALA A 39 3.38 -4.70 15.35
CA ALA A 39 3.08 -3.47 16.07
C ALA A 39 1.98 -3.63 17.12
N ILE A 40 1.04 -4.58 16.93
CA ILE A 40 -0.07 -4.82 17.89
C ILE A 40 0.11 -6.09 18.73
N GLY A 41 1.32 -6.70 18.71
CA GLY A 41 1.60 -7.91 19.49
C GLY A 41 0.87 -9.16 18.98
N GLU A 42 0.60 -9.21 17.68
CA GLU A 42 0.02 -10.34 16.95
C GLU A 42 -1.41 -10.72 17.37
N GLU A 43 -2.13 -9.80 18.02
CA GLU A 43 -3.53 -10.00 18.40
C GLU A 43 -4.36 -8.72 18.31
N GLY A 44 -5.65 -8.85 17.97
CA GLY A 44 -6.60 -7.74 17.99
C GLY A 44 -7.42 -7.59 16.73
N GLU A 45 -8.25 -6.55 16.72
CA GLU A 45 -9.10 -6.19 15.59
C GLU A 45 -8.42 -5.16 14.68
N VAL A 46 -8.58 -5.32 13.38
CA VAL A 46 -7.95 -4.48 12.35
C VAL A 46 -8.97 -3.99 11.35
N LEU A 47 -8.83 -2.74 10.91
CA LEU A 47 -9.55 -2.15 9.79
C LEU A 47 -8.67 -2.11 8.53
N VAL A 48 -9.30 -2.18 7.36
CA VAL A 48 -8.62 -1.98 6.06
C VAL A 48 -9.31 -0.87 5.29
N LEU A 49 -8.54 0.17 4.93
CA LEU A 49 -8.96 1.22 4.00
C LEU A 49 -8.46 0.84 2.60
N GLN A 50 -9.40 0.48 1.73
CA GLN A 50 -9.10 0.02 0.38
C GLN A 50 -8.99 1.20 -0.60
N GLY A 51 -8.17 1.04 -1.62
CA GLY A 51 -8.03 2.02 -2.68
C GLY A 51 -9.20 2.05 -3.66
N ILE A 52 -8.91 2.45 -4.89
CA ILE A 52 -9.91 2.53 -5.96
C ILE A 52 -10.37 1.12 -6.34
N THR A 53 -11.67 0.88 -6.24
CA THR A 53 -12.29 -0.38 -6.64
C THR A 53 -11.94 -0.74 -8.09
N GLY A 54 -11.44 -1.96 -8.30
CA GLY A 54 -11.08 -2.46 -9.64
C GLY A 54 -9.67 -2.08 -10.10
N SER A 55 -8.92 -1.24 -9.37
CA SER A 55 -7.52 -0.99 -9.71
C SER A 55 -6.65 -2.19 -9.35
N SER A 56 -5.63 -2.48 -10.18
CA SER A 56 -4.68 -3.57 -9.93
C SER A 56 -3.92 -3.37 -8.61
N ALA A 57 -3.49 -2.15 -8.32
CA ALA A 57 -2.77 -1.82 -7.10
C ALA A 57 -3.59 -2.15 -5.84
N SER A 58 -4.85 -1.70 -5.75
CA SER A 58 -5.70 -1.99 -4.59
C SER A 58 -5.98 -3.49 -4.46
N ARG A 59 -6.33 -4.16 -5.56
CA ARG A 59 -6.55 -5.61 -5.57
C ARG A 59 -5.34 -6.38 -5.04
N ASP A 60 -4.14 -6.05 -5.52
CA ASP A 60 -2.93 -6.80 -5.24
C ASP A 60 -2.37 -6.48 -3.84
N ARG A 61 -2.45 -5.22 -3.37
CA ARG A 61 -2.15 -4.83 -1.97
C ARG A 61 -3.10 -5.54 -1.00
N GLY A 62 -4.41 -5.51 -1.28
CA GLY A 62 -5.42 -6.19 -0.46
C GLY A 62 -5.24 -7.70 -0.43
N LYS A 63 -4.94 -8.34 -1.58
CA LYS A 63 -4.61 -9.76 -1.67
C LYS A 63 -3.39 -10.11 -0.80
N GLY A 64 -2.29 -9.37 -0.97
CA GLY A 64 -1.06 -9.58 -0.19
C GLY A 64 -1.29 -9.41 1.31
N PHE A 65 -2.04 -8.38 1.71
CA PHE A 65 -2.40 -8.16 3.10
C PHE A 65 -3.22 -9.32 3.67
N ALA A 66 -4.24 -9.78 2.95
CA ALA A 66 -5.07 -10.91 3.39
C ALA A 66 -4.25 -12.22 3.52
N GLU A 67 -3.34 -12.49 2.59
CA GLU A 67 -2.43 -13.65 2.67
C GLU A 67 -1.44 -13.53 3.83
N GLY A 68 -0.87 -12.34 4.07
CA GLY A 68 0.08 -12.10 5.15
C GLY A 68 -0.57 -12.17 6.53
N ILE A 69 -1.74 -11.54 6.71
CA ILE A 69 -2.42 -11.50 8.00
C ILE A 69 -2.95 -12.87 8.44
N ALA A 70 -3.17 -13.78 7.50
CA ALA A 70 -3.60 -15.16 7.79
C ALA A 70 -2.56 -15.95 8.60
N ALA A 71 -1.30 -15.54 8.63
CA ALA A 71 -0.27 -16.12 9.49
C ALA A 71 -0.45 -15.76 10.98
N TYR A 72 -1.32 -14.82 11.31
CA TYR A 72 -1.56 -14.29 12.66
C TYR A 72 -3.00 -14.61 13.11
N PRO A 73 -3.28 -15.83 13.64
CA PRO A 73 -4.64 -16.33 13.87
C PRO A 73 -5.44 -15.53 14.91
N ASN A 74 -4.78 -14.77 15.77
CA ASN A 74 -5.42 -13.91 16.77
C ASN A 74 -5.75 -12.51 16.26
N ILE A 75 -5.38 -12.17 15.02
CA ILE A 75 -5.75 -10.92 14.37
C ILE A 75 -7.01 -11.12 13.53
N LYS A 76 -7.98 -10.21 13.66
CA LYS A 76 -9.23 -10.26 12.91
C LYS A 76 -9.42 -8.98 12.10
N VAL A 77 -9.54 -9.09 10.80
CA VAL A 77 -10.02 -7.98 9.96
C VAL A 77 -11.53 -7.87 10.15
N VAL A 78 -11.97 -6.86 10.91
CA VAL A 78 -13.38 -6.71 11.33
C VAL A 78 -14.18 -5.78 10.43
N ALA A 79 -13.53 -4.97 9.61
CA ALA A 79 -14.14 -4.20 8.54
C ALA A 79 -13.11 -3.80 7.48
N GLN A 80 -13.60 -3.68 6.25
CA GLN A 80 -12.84 -3.12 5.14
C GLN A 80 -13.76 -2.30 4.27
N GLN A 81 -13.29 -1.13 3.83
CA GLN A 81 -14.08 -0.23 3.02
C GLN A 81 -13.18 0.59 2.10
N THR A 82 -13.68 0.84 0.86
CA THR A 82 -12.96 1.70 -0.08
C THR A 82 -12.97 3.16 0.40
N ALA A 83 -11.81 3.80 0.30
CA ALA A 83 -11.60 5.22 0.48
C ALA A 83 -10.84 5.83 -0.72
N GLY A 84 -10.79 5.11 -1.85
CA GLY A 84 -10.48 5.61 -3.18
C GLY A 84 -9.07 6.19 -3.38
N PHE A 85 -8.09 5.86 -2.51
CA PHE A 85 -6.76 6.47 -2.48
C PHE A 85 -6.78 7.97 -2.16
N ASP A 86 -7.83 8.47 -1.51
CA ASP A 86 -8.05 9.89 -1.23
C ASP A 86 -8.02 10.17 0.28
N ARG A 87 -7.33 11.26 0.68
CA ARG A 87 -7.13 11.62 2.10
C ARG A 87 -8.44 11.97 2.79
N THR A 88 -9.30 12.73 2.14
CA THR A 88 -10.59 13.15 2.71
C THR A 88 -11.54 11.97 2.86
N GLN A 89 -11.57 11.07 1.87
CA GLN A 89 -12.33 9.83 1.99
C GLN A 89 -11.74 8.93 3.08
N GLY A 90 -10.41 8.85 3.18
CA GLY A 90 -9.70 8.15 4.26
C GLY A 90 -10.15 8.63 5.64
N LEU A 91 -10.18 9.95 5.86
CA LEU A 91 -10.69 10.56 7.10
C LEU A 91 -12.15 10.16 7.36
N ASN A 92 -13.04 10.33 6.37
CA ASN A 92 -14.46 10.06 6.55
C ASN A 92 -14.76 8.58 6.82
N VAL A 93 -14.13 7.69 6.06
CA VAL A 93 -14.30 6.23 6.21
C VAL A 93 -13.73 5.77 7.54
N ALA A 94 -12.51 6.21 7.90
CA ALA A 94 -11.91 5.88 9.18
C ALA A 94 -12.76 6.36 10.35
N THR A 95 -13.30 7.59 10.31
CA THR A 95 -14.20 8.12 11.34
C THR A 95 -15.41 7.22 11.55
N ASN A 96 -16.08 6.84 10.46
CA ASN A 96 -17.28 5.98 10.53
C ASN A 96 -16.93 4.57 11.07
N LEU A 97 -15.85 3.97 10.59
CA LEU A 97 -15.43 2.64 11.03
C LEU A 97 -14.98 2.62 12.50
N LEU A 98 -14.27 3.66 12.96
CA LEU A 98 -13.84 3.80 14.35
C LEU A 98 -15.01 3.99 15.31
N GLN A 99 -16.08 4.67 14.89
CA GLN A 99 -17.32 4.78 15.67
C GLN A 99 -18.03 3.42 15.79
N ALA A 100 -18.08 2.65 14.69
CA ALA A 100 -18.68 1.33 14.69
C ALA A 100 -17.83 0.26 15.39
N ARG A 101 -16.53 0.44 15.46
CA ARG A 101 -15.53 -0.51 15.97
C ARG A 101 -14.53 0.21 16.91
N PRO A 102 -14.94 0.65 18.10
CA PRO A 102 -14.09 1.48 18.97
C PRO A 102 -12.84 0.77 19.51
N ASN A 103 -12.84 -0.56 19.53
CA ASN A 103 -11.78 -1.39 20.14
C ASN A 103 -10.70 -1.85 19.15
N VAL A 104 -10.72 -1.37 17.91
CA VAL A 104 -9.69 -1.76 16.94
C VAL A 104 -8.30 -1.35 17.40
N LYS A 105 -7.33 -2.19 17.07
CA LYS A 105 -5.91 -2.01 17.44
C LYS A 105 -5.08 -1.44 16.30
N ALA A 106 -5.52 -1.64 15.05
CA ALA A 106 -4.76 -1.12 13.92
C ALA A 106 -5.62 -0.86 12.68
N ILE A 107 -5.04 -0.05 11.78
CA ILE A 107 -5.58 0.25 10.46
C ILE A 107 -4.48 0.00 9.43
N PHE A 108 -4.76 -0.84 8.43
CA PHE A 108 -4.01 -0.85 7.18
C PHE A 108 -4.71 0.03 6.16
N ALA A 109 -4.01 1.00 5.62
CA ALA A 109 -4.46 1.79 4.48
C ALA A 109 -3.62 1.44 3.25
N GLU A 110 -4.27 1.10 2.15
CA GLU A 110 -3.61 0.69 0.91
C GLU A 110 -2.81 1.82 0.23
N ASN A 111 -2.84 3.06 0.80
CA ASN A 111 -1.88 4.11 0.48
C ASN A 111 -1.74 5.13 1.64
N ASP A 112 -0.69 5.96 1.55
CA ASP A 112 -0.37 6.97 2.56
C ASP A 112 -1.43 8.08 2.65
N GLU A 113 -2.06 8.47 1.55
CA GLU A 113 -3.10 9.51 1.59
C GLU A 113 -4.28 9.07 2.47
N MET A 114 -4.77 7.85 2.31
CA MET A 114 -5.81 7.31 3.19
C MET A 114 -5.29 7.11 4.62
N ALA A 115 -4.03 6.67 4.80
CA ALA A 115 -3.41 6.55 6.11
C ALA A 115 -3.38 7.90 6.84
N LEU A 116 -2.95 8.97 6.18
CA LEU A 116 -2.94 10.32 6.73
C LEU A 116 -4.34 10.80 7.13
N GLY A 117 -5.36 10.50 6.32
CA GLY A 117 -6.75 10.74 6.68
C GLY A 117 -7.18 9.96 7.94
N ALA A 118 -6.78 8.69 8.07
CA ALA A 118 -7.04 7.89 9.26
C ALA A 118 -6.32 8.45 10.51
N LEU A 119 -5.09 8.98 10.37
CA LEU A 119 -4.39 9.66 11.46
C LEU A 119 -5.15 10.90 11.96
N GLU A 120 -5.82 11.63 11.08
CA GLU A 120 -6.66 12.77 11.47
C GLU A 120 -7.90 12.28 12.26
N ALA A 121 -8.57 11.21 11.79
CA ALA A 121 -9.70 10.61 12.49
C ALA A 121 -9.34 10.10 13.89
N LEU A 122 -8.14 9.56 14.06
CA LEU A 122 -7.63 9.03 15.32
C LEU A 122 -7.19 10.13 16.31
N GLY A 123 -6.73 11.27 15.82
CA GLY A 123 -6.18 12.34 16.65
C GLY A 123 -5.01 11.85 17.51
N ALA A 124 -5.13 11.97 18.84
CA ALA A 124 -4.10 11.54 19.79
C ALA A 124 -3.94 10.02 19.92
N ARG A 125 -4.91 9.23 19.45
CA ARG A 125 -4.85 7.76 19.48
C ARG A 125 -3.89 7.17 18.44
N ALA A 126 -3.50 7.98 17.44
CA ALA A 126 -2.63 7.54 16.36
C ALA A 126 -1.22 7.23 16.87
N GLY A 127 -0.73 6.01 16.63
CA GLY A 127 0.60 5.56 17.06
C GLY A 127 0.73 5.23 18.55
N SER A 128 -0.37 5.34 19.32
CA SER A 128 -0.42 4.95 20.74
C SER A 128 -1.45 3.83 20.97
N ASP A 129 -2.73 4.13 20.78
CA ASP A 129 -3.81 3.17 21.00
C ASP A 129 -4.14 2.38 19.72
N VAL A 130 -3.98 3.02 18.55
CA VAL A 130 -4.28 2.44 17.25
C VAL A 130 -3.08 2.64 16.33
N MET A 131 -2.51 1.54 15.88
CA MET A 131 -1.38 1.52 14.97
C MET A 131 -1.84 1.70 13.53
N VAL A 132 -1.09 2.46 12.73
CA VAL A 132 -1.43 2.68 11.32
C VAL A 132 -0.26 2.29 10.43
N VAL A 133 -0.55 1.52 9.39
CA VAL A 133 0.40 1.19 8.32
C VAL A 133 -0.14 1.72 7.01
N GLY A 134 0.69 2.45 6.27
CA GLY A 134 0.41 3.00 4.95
C GLY A 134 1.12 2.25 3.83
N PHE A 135 1.08 2.82 2.67
CA PHE A 135 1.76 2.35 1.46
C PHE A 135 2.08 3.56 0.59
N ASP A 136 3.16 3.57 -0.13
CA ASP A 136 3.74 4.48 -1.11
C ASP A 136 5.09 5.08 -0.67
N GLY A 137 5.27 5.41 0.61
CA GLY A 137 6.48 6.11 1.08
C GLY A 137 6.50 7.58 0.67
N THR A 138 5.33 8.25 0.68
CA THR A 138 5.22 9.67 0.36
C THR A 138 5.96 10.53 1.39
N ALA A 139 6.33 11.77 1.02
CA ALA A 139 7.01 12.68 1.94
C ALA A 139 6.22 12.91 3.24
N ASP A 140 4.90 13.01 3.18
CA ASP A 140 4.05 13.17 4.37
C ASP A 140 3.89 11.86 5.14
N GLY A 141 3.83 10.71 4.45
CA GLY A 141 3.86 9.38 5.05
C GLY A 141 5.16 9.15 5.84
N LEU A 142 6.31 9.46 5.25
CA LEU A 142 7.62 9.37 5.92
C LEU A 142 7.69 10.26 7.17
N LYS A 143 7.17 11.49 7.12
CA LYS A 143 7.07 12.36 8.32
C LYS A 143 6.17 11.77 9.39
N ALA A 144 5.06 11.13 8.99
CA ALA A 144 4.18 10.46 9.95
C ALA A 144 4.85 9.26 10.62
N VAL A 145 5.67 8.50 9.89
CA VAL A 145 6.50 7.41 10.44
C VAL A 145 7.56 7.98 11.38
N GLU A 146 8.29 9.01 10.97
CA GLU A 146 9.33 9.65 11.79
C GLU A 146 8.78 10.16 13.13
N SER A 147 7.59 10.80 13.09
CA SER A 147 6.92 11.31 14.29
C SER A 147 6.29 10.21 15.16
N GLY A 148 6.25 8.95 14.70
CA GLY A 148 5.65 7.82 15.40
C GLY A 148 4.12 7.78 15.34
N ARG A 149 3.47 8.65 14.56
CA ARG A 149 2.02 8.59 14.33
C ARG A 149 1.62 7.44 13.40
N MET A 150 2.50 7.04 12.51
CA MET A 150 2.40 5.85 11.67
C MET A 150 3.53 4.89 12.02
N VAL A 151 3.26 3.58 12.11
CA VAL A 151 4.31 2.60 12.49
C VAL A 151 5.16 2.20 11.31
N ALA A 152 4.58 2.18 10.11
CA ALA A 152 5.29 1.90 8.87
C ALA A 152 4.55 2.45 7.65
N THR A 153 5.28 2.65 6.57
CA THR A 153 4.77 2.73 5.20
C THR A 153 5.56 1.78 4.31
N ILE A 154 4.90 1.17 3.33
CA ILE A 154 5.56 0.34 2.34
C ILE A 154 5.94 1.22 1.16
N ALA A 155 7.22 1.59 1.10
CA ALA A 155 7.70 2.54 0.10
C ALA A 155 7.83 1.88 -1.27
N GLN A 156 7.29 2.54 -2.29
CA GLN A 156 7.50 2.24 -3.69
C GLN A 156 8.81 2.86 -4.17
N GLN A 157 9.28 2.43 -5.33
CA GLN A 157 10.50 2.93 -5.98
C GLN A 157 10.15 3.55 -7.35
N PRO A 158 9.56 4.76 -7.39
CA PRO A 158 9.06 5.36 -8.64
C PRO A 158 10.16 5.61 -9.68
N GLY A 159 11.39 5.90 -9.24
CA GLY A 159 12.56 6.00 -10.13
C GLY A 159 12.86 4.69 -10.85
N GLU A 160 12.83 3.57 -10.13
CA GLU A 160 13.02 2.23 -10.70
C GLU A 160 11.86 1.84 -11.64
N LEU A 161 10.61 2.14 -11.27
CA LEU A 161 9.45 1.92 -12.14
C LEU A 161 9.63 2.63 -13.48
N GLY A 162 10.02 3.90 -13.44
CA GLY A 162 10.27 4.70 -14.64
C GLY A 162 11.44 4.15 -15.47
N ALA A 163 12.56 3.81 -14.84
CA ALA A 163 13.75 3.27 -15.51
C ALA A 163 13.43 1.95 -16.23
N LYS A 164 12.79 1.00 -15.52
CA LYS A 164 12.40 -0.29 -16.09
C LYS A 164 11.36 -0.15 -17.23
N ALA A 165 10.40 0.76 -17.08
CA ALA A 165 9.44 1.02 -18.15
C ALA A 165 10.09 1.54 -19.43
N VAL A 166 11.04 2.46 -19.32
CA VAL A 166 11.82 2.97 -20.46
C VAL A 166 12.69 1.87 -21.07
N GLU A 167 13.29 1.01 -20.24
CA GLU A 167 14.07 -0.14 -20.73
C GLU A 167 13.21 -1.10 -21.56
N GLN A 168 12.02 -1.50 -21.05
CA GLN A 168 11.10 -2.36 -21.78
C GLN A 168 10.63 -1.71 -23.10
N ALA A 169 10.31 -0.42 -23.06
CA ALA A 169 9.91 0.33 -24.26
C ALA A 169 11.03 0.40 -25.30
N ALA A 170 12.28 0.59 -24.87
CA ALA A 170 13.43 0.62 -25.76
C ALA A 170 13.69 -0.75 -26.41
N LYS A 171 13.57 -1.85 -25.68
CA LYS A 171 13.64 -3.22 -26.23
C LYS A 171 12.55 -3.45 -27.28
N LEU A 172 11.31 -3.10 -26.97
CA LEU A 172 10.19 -3.20 -27.92
C LEU A 172 10.43 -2.43 -29.21
N ALA A 173 10.96 -1.20 -29.11
CA ALA A 173 11.25 -0.36 -30.27
C ALA A 173 12.33 -0.98 -31.19
N LYS A 174 13.22 -1.80 -30.64
CA LYS A 174 14.25 -2.53 -31.40
C LYS A 174 13.79 -3.90 -31.89
N GLY A 175 12.58 -4.34 -31.54
CA GLY A 175 12.08 -5.68 -31.83
C GLY A 175 12.70 -6.77 -30.96
N GLU A 176 13.29 -6.40 -29.83
CA GLU A 176 13.85 -7.32 -28.83
C GLU A 176 12.74 -7.90 -27.95
N PRO A 177 12.93 -9.10 -27.39
CA PRO A 177 11.96 -9.69 -26.45
C PRO A 177 11.89 -8.87 -25.16
N VAL A 178 10.68 -8.78 -24.56
CA VAL A 178 10.41 -8.12 -23.29
C VAL A 178 9.76 -9.07 -22.32
N GLU A 179 9.88 -8.77 -21.02
CA GLU A 179 9.19 -9.48 -19.96
C GLU A 179 7.73 -9.02 -19.91
N ALA A 180 6.79 -9.97 -19.81
CA ALA A 180 5.37 -9.66 -19.73
C ALA A 180 5.02 -8.91 -18.42
N GLU A 181 5.66 -9.28 -17.31
CA GLU A 181 5.51 -8.65 -16.00
C GLU A 181 6.89 -8.35 -15.40
N VAL A 182 7.10 -7.14 -14.96
CA VAL A 182 8.34 -6.64 -14.36
C VAL A 182 8.01 -6.08 -12.97
N PRO A 183 8.08 -6.92 -11.92
CA PRO A 183 7.86 -6.45 -10.56
C PRO A 183 9.04 -5.60 -10.09
N VAL A 184 8.73 -4.49 -9.40
CA VAL A 184 9.71 -3.66 -8.70
C VAL A 184 9.54 -3.85 -7.21
N GLU A 185 10.62 -4.17 -6.52
CA GLU A 185 10.61 -4.38 -5.08
C GLU A 185 10.07 -3.14 -4.34
N VAL A 186 9.43 -3.39 -3.21
CA VAL A 186 8.97 -2.37 -2.26
C VAL A 186 9.67 -2.57 -0.92
N VAL A 187 9.79 -1.51 -0.14
CA VAL A 187 10.57 -1.52 1.11
C VAL A 187 9.71 -1.08 2.28
N THR A 188 9.69 -1.88 3.34
CA THR A 188 9.06 -1.47 4.61
C THR A 188 9.90 -0.37 5.26
N VAL A 189 9.30 0.80 5.41
CA VAL A 189 9.92 1.95 6.10
C VAL A 189 9.29 2.10 7.47
N THR A 190 10.12 2.02 8.50
CA THR A 190 9.78 2.22 9.91
C THR A 190 10.60 3.36 10.48
N LYS A 191 10.40 3.68 11.75
CA LYS A 191 11.19 4.69 12.46
C LYS A 191 12.70 4.40 12.43
N ASP A 192 13.08 3.12 12.36
CA ASP A 192 14.48 2.70 12.43
C ASP A 192 15.26 3.01 11.15
N ASN A 193 14.57 3.07 10.00
CA ASN A 193 15.22 3.26 8.69
C ASN A 193 14.70 4.46 7.89
N VAL A 194 13.72 5.22 8.39
CA VAL A 194 13.09 6.34 7.69
C VAL A 194 14.11 7.43 7.27
N ALA A 195 15.19 7.58 8.00
CA ALA A 195 16.24 8.54 7.67
C ALA A 195 16.89 8.28 6.30
N ASN A 196 16.85 7.04 5.79
CA ASN A 196 17.43 6.64 4.50
C ASN A 196 16.52 6.97 3.30
N PHE A 197 15.31 7.47 3.56
CA PHE A 197 14.28 7.74 2.54
C PHE A 197 13.95 9.23 2.38
N LYS A 198 14.80 10.11 2.87
CA LYS A 198 14.65 11.56 2.82
C LYS A 198 15.40 12.18 1.65
#